data_533dd1af0b366d058ac10aeac311bd67
#
_entry.id   533dd1af0b366d058ac10aeac311bd67
#
_cell.length_a   1.000
_cell.length_b   1.000
_cell.length_c   1.000
_cell.angle_alpha   90.00
_cell.angle_beta   90.00
_cell.angle_gamma   90.00
#
_symmetry.space_group_name_H-M   'P 1'
#
loop_
_entity.id
_entity.type
_entity.pdbx_description
1 polymer ?
#
loop_
_entity_poly.entity_id
_entity_poly.type
_entity_poly.pdbx_seq_one_letter_code
_entity_poly.pdbx_strand_id
1 'polypeptide(L)'
;SLVQEYTAANLPGAGVRMNYLLGRIQRNLVGLLGFIQRDVRQSGFQPVAFELRIDDRPDSDDPDAPRVDPVQLDDGRGHTVRIVGTVDRVDTMELGGKTYIRVVDYKTGTKKFDLREVYYGLDCQMLLYLFTLERNGGHLFSQGTAAGVEYLWADPAPENIIRPETDDAEPLRAQNYPLEGLLLDEPSIYHAMDTRGTGAFVPLSFSAKTGEPTAQSAKARLADREKFNRIRDHLDGMLTDMAKNLYSGEIDAAPLVPNAGKSPCLWCEYRPVCRHAWGEGERTPLKPD
;
A
#
# COMPACT_ATOMS: atom_id res chain seq x y z
N SER A 1 -26.85 -12.58 -7.82
CA SER A 1 -25.74 -11.84 -7.15
C SER A 1 -25.41 -10.61 -7.98
N LEU A 2 -24.85 -9.56 -7.36
CA LEU A 2 -24.45 -8.34 -8.06
C LEU A 2 -23.56 -8.61 -9.28
N VAL A 3 -22.65 -9.58 -9.20
CA VAL A 3 -21.80 -9.99 -10.32
C VAL A 3 -22.64 -10.57 -11.47
N GLN A 4 -23.64 -11.41 -11.18
CA GLN A 4 -24.54 -11.97 -12.20
C GLN A 4 -25.42 -10.90 -12.84
N GLU A 5 -25.95 -9.99 -12.07
CA GLU A 5 -26.75 -8.85 -12.54
C GLU A 5 -25.92 -7.93 -13.42
N TYR A 6 -24.70 -7.56 -12.97
CA TYR A 6 -23.77 -6.76 -13.76
C TYR A 6 -23.40 -7.46 -15.07
N THR A 7 -23.12 -8.76 -15.03
CA THR A 7 -22.75 -9.54 -16.23
C THR A 7 -23.90 -9.58 -17.22
N ALA A 8 -25.12 -9.82 -16.75
CA ALA A 8 -26.30 -9.85 -17.61
C ALA A 8 -26.57 -8.50 -18.28
N ALA A 9 -26.35 -7.41 -17.55
CA ALA A 9 -26.59 -6.05 -18.05
C ALA A 9 -25.49 -5.55 -19.01
N ASN A 10 -24.21 -5.87 -18.74
CA ASN A 10 -23.07 -5.24 -19.42
C ASN A 10 -22.32 -6.18 -20.38
N LEU A 11 -22.51 -7.49 -20.27
CA LEU A 11 -21.82 -8.49 -21.08
C LEU A 11 -22.80 -9.53 -21.66
N PRO A 12 -23.85 -9.09 -22.39
CA PRO A 12 -24.81 -10.01 -23.01
C PRO A 12 -24.08 -10.90 -24.03
N GLY A 13 -24.24 -12.23 -23.87
CA GLY A 13 -23.58 -13.20 -24.76
C GLY A 13 -22.17 -13.61 -24.33
N ALA A 14 -21.78 -13.36 -23.08
CA ALA A 14 -20.50 -13.83 -22.54
C ALA A 14 -20.31 -15.33 -22.77
N GLY A 15 -19.24 -15.69 -23.51
CA GLY A 15 -18.91 -17.09 -23.78
C GLY A 15 -18.47 -17.86 -22.53
N VAL A 16 -18.35 -19.19 -22.66
CA VAL A 16 -17.98 -20.11 -21.55
C VAL A 16 -16.72 -19.66 -20.80
N ARG A 17 -15.70 -19.18 -21.53
CA ARG A 17 -14.45 -18.66 -20.92
C ARG A 17 -14.68 -17.45 -20.03
N MET A 18 -15.52 -16.50 -20.48
CA MET A 18 -15.83 -15.29 -19.70
C MET A 18 -16.62 -15.64 -18.45
N ASN A 19 -17.62 -16.51 -18.56
CA ASN A 19 -18.38 -16.98 -17.40
C ASN A 19 -17.51 -17.72 -16.39
N TYR A 20 -16.53 -18.51 -16.84
CA TYR A 20 -15.54 -19.13 -15.96
C TYR A 20 -14.68 -18.09 -15.24
N LEU A 21 -14.17 -17.07 -15.94
CA LEU A 21 -13.37 -16.00 -15.35
C LEU A 21 -14.17 -15.19 -14.32
N LEU A 22 -15.40 -14.82 -14.65
CA LEU A 22 -16.29 -14.12 -13.73
C LEU A 22 -16.60 -14.94 -12.47
N GLY A 23 -16.86 -16.24 -12.63
CA GLY A 23 -17.06 -17.14 -11.49
C GLY A 23 -15.80 -17.26 -10.63
N ARG A 24 -14.60 -17.23 -11.22
CA ARG A 24 -13.34 -17.22 -10.48
C ARG A 24 -13.16 -15.91 -9.70
N ILE A 25 -13.40 -14.76 -10.34
CA ILE A 25 -13.34 -13.43 -9.69
C ILE A 25 -14.32 -13.39 -8.52
N GLN A 26 -15.54 -13.85 -8.71
CA GLN A 26 -16.55 -13.88 -7.65
C GLN A 26 -16.08 -14.70 -6.43
N ARG A 27 -15.54 -15.90 -6.65
CA ARG A 27 -15.00 -16.72 -5.54
C ARG A 27 -13.85 -16.03 -4.81
N ASN A 28 -12.93 -15.41 -5.56
CA ASN A 28 -11.81 -14.67 -4.97
C ASN A 28 -12.30 -13.48 -4.13
N LEU A 29 -13.27 -12.72 -4.63
CA LEU A 29 -13.88 -11.59 -3.90
C LEU A 29 -14.57 -12.05 -2.61
N VAL A 30 -15.33 -13.16 -2.64
CA VAL A 30 -15.97 -13.72 -1.44
C VAL A 30 -14.92 -14.14 -0.41
N GLY A 31 -13.84 -14.78 -0.84
CA GLY A 31 -12.73 -15.16 0.03
C GLY A 31 -12.03 -13.93 0.65
N LEU A 32 -11.73 -12.92 -0.17
CA LEU A 32 -11.12 -11.67 0.27
C LEU A 32 -12.00 -10.92 1.29
N LEU A 33 -13.28 -10.77 1.00
CA LEU A 33 -14.24 -10.14 1.93
C LEU A 33 -14.32 -10.89 3.25
N GLY A 34 -14.31 -12.24 3.21
CA GLY A 34 -14.25 -13.07 4.41
C GLY A 34 -12.95 -12.87 5.21
N PHE A 35 -11.82 -12.68 4.54
CA PHE A 35 -10.55 -12.35 5.20
C PHE A 35 -10.63 -10.96 5.86
N ILE A 36 -11.04 -9.93 5.13
CA ILE A 36 -11.19 -8.57 5.66
C ILE A 36 -12.15 -8.54 6.85
N GLN A 37 -13.28 -9.25 6.78
CA GLN A 37 -14.22 -9.33 7.89
C GLN A 37 -13.58 -9.94 9.15
N ARG A 38 -12.73 -10.96 9.01
CA ARG A 38 -12.00 -11.54 10.15
C ARG A 38 -10.93 -10.61 10.68
N ASP A 39 -10.19 -9.92 9.79
CA ASP A 39 -9.23 -8.89 10.17
C ASP A 39 -9.89 -7.82 11.04
N VAL A 40 -10.92 -7.17 10.52
CA VAL A 40 -11.64 -6.08 11.23
C VAL A 40 -12.23 -6.56 12.56
N ARG A 41 -12.76 -7.79 12.64
CA ARG A 41 -13.36 -8.30 13.89
C ARG A 41 -12.37 -8.58 15.00
N GLN A 42 -11.14 -8.93 14.65
CA GLN A 42 -10.11 -9.27 15.63
C GLN A 42 -9.16 -8.10 15.88
N SER A 43 -9.07 -7.13 14.99
CA SER A 43 -8.17 -5.98 15.08
C SER A 43 -8.71 -4.90 16.02
N GLY A 44 -7.82 -4.27 16.78
CA GLY A 44 -8.10 -3.01 17.45
C GLY A 44 -8.22 -1.82 16.50
N PHE A 45 -7.72 -1.96 15.27
CA PHE A 45 -7.88 -0.97 14.22
C PHE A 45 -9.21 -1.16 13.49
N GLN A 46 -9.97 -0.09 13.36
CA GLN A 46 -11.28 -0.12 12.71
C GLN A 46 -11.28 0.78 11.47
N PRO A 47 -11.86 0.33 10.35
CA PRO A 47 -12.02 1.14 9.16
C PRO A 47 -12.87 2.38 9.44
N VAL A 48 -12.35 3.56 9.09
CA VAL A 48 -13.03 4.85 9.27
C VAL A 48 -13.24 5.59 7.97
N ALA A 49 -12.49 5.25 6.91
CA ALA A 49 -12.70 5.81 5.59
C ALA A 49 -12.31 4.82 4.49
N PHE A 50 -13.01 4.91 3.36
CA PHE A 50 -12.74 4.18 2.13
C PHE A 50 -12.69 5.18 0.98
N GLU A 51 -11.83 4.95 -0.01
CA GLU A 51 -11.65 5.82 -1.18
C GLU A 51 -11.46 7.29 -0.76
N LEU A 52 -10.71 7.51 0.35
CA LEU A 52 -10.52 8.84 0.92
C LEU A 52 -9.63 9.67 0.01
N ARG A 53 -10.16 10.79 -0.47
CA ARG A 53 -9.41 11.70 -1.34
C ARG A 53 -8.45 12.58 -0.54
N ILE A 54 -7.24 12.68 -1.07
CA ILE A 54 -6.26 13.71 -0.71
C ILE A 54 -6.27 14.72 -1.86
N ASP A 55 -7.03 15.79 -1.73
CA ASP A 55 -7.15 16.86 -2.74
C ASP A 55 -7.75 18.12 -2.06
N ASP A 56 -7.34 19.29 -2.49
CA ASP A 56 -7.92 20.58 -2.06
C ASP A 56 -9.16 20.98 -2.88
N ARG A 57 -9.45 20.24 -3.96
CA ARG A 57 -10.61 20.46 -4.81
C ARG A 57 -11.76 19.54 -4.42
N PRO A 58 -13.00 20.06 -4.34
CA PRO A 58 -14.16 19.22 -4.10
C PRO A 58 -14.34 18.17 -5.20
N ASP A 59 -14.99 17.06 -4.85
CA ASP A 59 -15.38 16.06 -5.84
C ASP A 59 -16.47 16.63 -6.76
N SER A 60 -16.46 16.25 -8.05
CA SER A 60 -17.48 16.67 -9.01
C SER A 60 -18.83 16.02 -8.74
N ASP A 61 -18.82 14.78 -8.26
CA ASP A 61 -20.01 13.96 -8.08
C ASP A 61 -20.57 14.08 -6.64
N ASP A 62 -19.70 14.31 -5.66
CA ASP A 62 -20.06 14.56 -4.26
C ASP A 62 -19.16 15.65 -3.64
N PRO A 63 -19.54 16.93 -3.76
CA PRO A 63 -18.76 18.05 -3.24
C PRO A 63 -18.54 18.02 -1.71
N ASP A 64 -19.41 17.36 -0.97
CA ASP A 64 -19.37 17.24 0.49
C ASP A 64 -18.64 15.97 0.96
N ALA A 65 -18.14 15.15 0.04
CA ALA A 65 -17.36 13.96 0.37
C ALA A 65 -16.16 14.30 1.27
N PRO A 66 -15.88 13.50 2.32
CA PRO A 66 -14.75 13.72 3.19
C PRO A 66 -13.43 13.68 2.38
N ARG A 67 -12.56 14.65 2.64
CA ARG A 67 -11.25 14.73 2.00
C ARG A 67 -10.22 15.31 2.96
N VAL A 68 -8.97 15.11 2.65
CA VAL A 68 -7.82 15.66 3.38
C VAL A 68 -7.06 16.59 2.44
N ASP A 69 -6.70 17.76 2.94
CA ASP A 69 -5.89 18.71 2.18
C ASP A 69 -4.53 18.10 1.86
N PRO A 70 -4.02 18.27 0.63
CA PRO A 70 -2.71 17.76 0.25
C PRO A 70 -1.58 18.41 1.04
N VAL A 71 -0.55 17.65 1.35
CA VAL A 71 0.73 18.24 1.79
C VAL A 71 1.30 19.03 0.63
N GLN A 72 1.73 20.25 0.93
CA GLN A 72 2.38 21.16 -0.01
C GLN A 72 3.84 21.33 0.40
N LEU A 73 4.75 21.09 -0.54
CA LEU A 73 6.18 21.24 -0.35
C LEU A 73 6.68 22.37 -1.25
N ASP A 74 7.32 23.37 -0.65
CA ASP A 74 7.89 24.52 -1.35
C ASP A 74 9.36 24.27 -1.68
N ASP A 75 9.79 24.62 -2.89
CA ASP A 75 11.17 24.47 -3.34
C ASP A 75 12.11 25.63 -2.91
N GLY A 76 11.58 26.61 -2.17
CA GLY A 76 12.30 27.82 -1.78
C GLY A 76 12.45 28.86 -2.89
N ARG A 77 11.86 28.63 -4.06
CA ARG A 77 11.89 29.51 -5.24
C ARG A 77 10.49 29.95 -5.70
N GLY A 78 9.46 29.60 -4.92
CA GLY A 78 8.08 29.93 -5.21
C GLY A 78 7.35 28.86 -6.04
N HIS A 79 7.92 27.67 -6.20
CA HIS A 79 7.23 26.53 -6.81
C HIS A 79 6.79 25.55 -5.73
N THR A 80 5.60 24.97 -5.90
CA THR A 80 5.00 24.05 -4.93
C THR A 80 4.69 22.70 -5.57
N VAL A 81 5.06 21.63 -4.88
CA VAL A 81 4.59 20.27 -5.16
C VAL A 81 3.46 19.93 -4.20
N ARG A 82 2.41 19.33 -4.71
CA ARG A 82 1.27 18.84 -3.92
C ARG A 82 1.14 17.33 -4.05
N ILE A 83 0.92 16.66 -2.91
CA ILE A 83 0.68 15.22 -2.86
C ILE A 83 -0.83 15.00 -2.93
N VAL A 84 -1.33 14.58 -4.08
CA VAL A 84 -2.74 14.29 -4.31
C VAL A 84 -2.95 12.81 -4.64
N GLY A 85 -4.13 12.28 -4.32
CA GLY A 85 -4.48 10.90 -4.64
C GLY A 85 -5.69 10.41 -3.87
N THR A 86 -5.91 9.09 -3.91
CA THR A 86 -7.01 8.42 -3.20
C THR A 86 -6.44 7.27 -2.39
N VAL A 87 -6.88 7.18 -1.14
CA VAL A 87 -6.49 6.13 -0.19
C VAL A 87 -7.59 5.09 -0.15
N ASP A 88 -7.29 3.84 -0.53
CA ASP A 88 -8.30 2.77 -0.61
C ASP A 88 -9.02 2.56 0.72
N ARG A 89 -8.26 2.47 1.84
CA ARG A 89 -8.84 2.30 3.18
C ARG A 89 -7.95 2.95 4.24
N VAL A 90 -8.58 3.64 5.17
CA VAL A 90 -7.94 4.18 6.39
C VAL A 90 -8.56 3.53 7.61
N ASP A 91 -7.73 2.96 8.45
CA ASP A 91 -8.12 2.40 9.75
C ASP A 91 -7.53 3.24 10.88
N THR A 92 -8.27 3.36 11.97
CA THR A 92 -7.79 4.03 13.19
C THR A 92 -7.95 3.17 14.42
N MET A 93 -7.13 3.45 15.43
CA MET A 93 -7.23 2.87 16.76
C MET A 93 -6.94 3.93 17.81
N GLU A 94 -7.74 3.96 18.87
CA GLU A 94 -7.48 4.78 20.04
C GLU A 94 -6.72 3.96 21.09
N LEU A 95 -5.56 4.45 21.52
CA LEU A 95 -4.77 3.83 22.59
C LEU A 95 -4.07 4.89 23.42
N GLY A 96 -4.30 4.87 24.74
CA GLY A 96 -3.66 5.81 25.68
C GLY A 96 -3.97 7.28 25.37
N GLY A 97 -5.16 7.58 24.83
CA GLY A 97 -5.59 8.94 24.47
C GLY A 97 -4.93 9.48 23.18
N LYS A 98 -4.34 8.59 22.37
CA LYS A 98 -3.78 8.91 21.05
C LYS A 98 -4.51 8.11 19.98
N THR A 99 -4.76 8.73 18.84
CA THR A 99 -5.26 8.07 17.66
C THR A 99 -4.08 7.57 16.81
N TYR A 100 -4.12 6.33 16.41
CA TYR A 100 -3.15 5.72 15.49
C TYR A 100 -3.79 5.46 14.14
N ILE A 101 -3.09 5.76 13.04
CA ILE A 101 -3.59 5.64 11.67
C ILE A 101 -2.84 4.51 10.95
N ARG A 102 -3.58 3.57 10.38
CA ARG A 102 -3.09 2.58 9.43
C ARG A 102 -3.72 2.84 8.07
N VAL A 103 -2.92 2.80 7.01
CA VAL A 103 -3.38 2.87 5.63
C VAL A 103 -3.28 1.50 4.99
N VAL A 104 -4.34 1.03 4.34
CA VAL A 104 -4.40 -0.27 3.68
C VAL A 104 -4.70 -0.06 2.20
N ASP A 105 -3.97 -0.75 1.33
CA ASP A 105 -4.12 -0.71 -0.13
C ASP A 105 -4.28 -2.12 -0.68
N TYR A 106 -5.20 -2.28 -1.64
CA TYR A 106 -5.53 -3.57 -2.25
C TYR A 106 -4.79 -3.78 -3.57
N LYS A 107 -3.93 -4.79 -3.62
CA LYS A 107 -3.07 -5.07 -4.79
C LYS A 107 -3.46 -6.37 -5.49
N THR A 108 -3.51 -6.34 -6.81
CA THR A 108 -3.74 -7.52 -7.66
C THR A 108 -2.46 -8.14 -8.22
N GLY A 109 -1.31 -7.54 -7.93
CA GLY A 109 0.00 -8.00 -8.40
C GLY A 109 0.77 -8.80 -7.34
N THR A 110 2.06 -9.07 -7.60
CA THR A 110 2.94 -9.86 -6.71
C THR A 110 4.17 -9.08 -6.25
N LYS A 111 4.15 -7.75 -6.35
CA LYS A 111 5.29 -6.90 -5.98
C LYS A 111 5.42 -6.84 -4.45
N LYS A 112 6.61 -7.14 -3.94
CA LYS A 112 6.92 -7.06 -2.50
C LYS A 112 7.28 -5.63 -2.12
N PHE A 113 6.87 -5.22 -0.93
CA PHE A 113 7.31 -3.95 -0.35
C PHE A 113 8.80 -4.02 0.03
N ASP A 114 9.59 -3.04 -0.43
CA ASP A 114 11.03 -2.94 -0.13
C ASP A 114 11.40 -1.47 0.17
N LEU A 115 11.86 -1.21 1.40
CA LEU A 115 12.31 0.14 1.81
C LEU A 115 13.47 0.68 0.97
N ARG A 116 14.27 -0.18 0.33
CA ARG A 116 15.32 0.26 -0.59
C ARG A 116 14.72 0.89 -1.84
N GLU A 117 13.58 0.40 -2.32
CA GLU A 117 12.86 1.01 -3.44
C GLU A 117 12.29 2.37 -3.03
N VAL A 118 11.73 2.49 -1.82
CA VAL A 118 11.25 3.76 -1.25
C VAL A 118 12.37 4.81 -1.18
N TYR A 119 13.58 4.40 -0.80
CA TYR A 119 14.74 5.29 -0.76
C TYR A 119 15.03 5.94 -2.12
N TYR A 120 14.75 5.26 -3.21
CA TYR A 120 14.93 5.77 -4.58
C TYR A 120 13.65 6.38 -5.18
N GLY A 121 12.60 6.58 -4.39
CA GLY A 121 11.35 7.17 -4.84
C GLY A 121 10.40 6.19 -5.54
N LEU A 122 10.66 4.89 -5.41
CA LEU A 122 9.77 3.84 -5.90
C LEU A 122 8.88 3.35 -4.74
N ASP A 123 7.63 2.93 -5.02
CA ASP A 123 6.70 2.41 -4.01
C ASP A 123 6.44 3.31 -2.79
N CYS A 124 6.60 4.61 -2.92
CA CYS A 124 6.43 5.55 -1.82
C CYS A 124 4.97 6.01 -1.61
N GLN A 125 4.05 5.69 -2.53
CA GLN A 125 2.66 6.17 -2.53
C GLN A 125 1.98 6.03 -1.17
N MET A 126 1.98 4.85 -0.58
CA MET A 126 1.30 4.58 0.69
C MET A 126 1.90 5.34 1.86
N LEU A 127 3.23 5.49 1.89
CA LEU A 127 3.91 6.27 2.91
C LEU A 127 3.62 7.76 2.77
N LEU A 128 3.57 8.28 1.54
CA LEU A 128 3.17 9.66 1.26
C LEU A 128 1.74 9.92 1.73
N TYR A 129 0.82 8.98 1.48
CA TYR A 129 -0.55 9.08 1.98
C TYR A 129 -0.61 9.04 3.51
N LEU A 130 0.05 8.07 4.14
CA LEU A 130 0.10 7.96 5.60
C LEU A 130 0.61 9.25 6.25
N PHE A 131 1.71 9.82 5.75
CA PHE A 131 2.27 11.05 6.29
C PHE A 131 1.41 12.29 5.98
N THR A 132 0.66 12.27 4.88
CA THR A 132 -0.32 13.33 4.59
C THR A 132 -1.48 13.26 5.58
N LEU A 133 -2.00 12.08 5.87
CA LEU A 133 -3.06 11.89 6.88
C LEU A 133 -2.59 12.29 8.28
N GLU A 134 -1.36 11.93 8.65
CA GLU A 134 -0.76 12.34 9.95
C GLU A 134 -0.68 13.87 10.09
N ARG A 135 -0.32 14.60 9.02
CA ARG A 135 -0.16 16.06 9.05
C ARG A 135 -1.48 16.82 8.92
N ASN A 136 -2.30 16.43 7.97
CA ASN A 136 -3.45 17.23 7.53
C ASN A 136 -4.80 16.58 7.84
N GLY A 137 -4.82 15.32 8.29
CA GLY A 137 -6.03 14.56 8.60
C GLY A 137 -6.67 14.88 9.96
N GLY A 138 -6.18 15.86 10.71
CA GLY A 138 -6.60 16.15 12.08
C GLY A 138 -8.09 16.42 12.26
N HIS A 139 -8.76 16.97 11.25
CA HIS A 139 -10.21 17.21 11.26
C HIS A 139 -11.05 15.93 11.12
N LEU A 140 -10.48 14.85 10.59
CA LEU A 140 -11.13 13.53 10.46
C LEU A 140 -10.65 12.53 11.52
N PHE A 141 -9.37 12.60 11.95
CA PHE A 141 -8.71 11.56 12.73
C PHE A 141 -8.06 12.08 14.03
N SER A 142 -8.49 13.22 14.57
CA SER A 142 -8.04 13.75 15.87
C SER A 142 -6.51 13.80 16.05
N GLN A 143 -5.78 14.36 15.10
CA GLN A 143 -4.31 14.41 15.08
C GLN A 143 -3.67 13.01 15.20
N GLY A 144 -4.09 12.12 14.33
CA GLY A 144 -3.62 10.74 14.33
C GLY A 144 -2.11 10.63 14.11
N THR A 145 -1.57 9.56 14.66
CA THR A 145 -0.17 9.19 14.56
C THR A 145 0.01 8.04 13.57
N ALA A 146 0.98 8.12 12.69
CA ALA A 146 1.29 7.07 11.71
C ALA A 146 1.63 5.74 12.43
N ALA A 147 0.81 4.71 12.22
CA ALA A 147 1.01 3.36 12.76
C ALA A 147 1.53 2.37 11.70
N GLY A 148 1.28 2.63 10.42
CA GLY A 148 1.82 1.80 9.36
C GLY A 148 1.06 1.84 8.06
N VAL A 149 1.64 1.17 7.08
CA VAL A 149 1.06 0.90 5.76
C VAL A 149 1.01 -0.59 5.53
N GLU A 150 -0.11 -1.08 4.98
CA GLU A 150 -0.30 -2.49 4.62
C GLU A 150 -0.78 -2.62 3.18
N TYR A 151 -0.14 -3.50 2.43
CA TYR A 151 -0.58 -3.95 1.14
C TYR A 151 -1.22 -5.32 1.30
N LEU A 152 -2.51 -5.40 1.02
CA LEU A 152 -3.27 -6.65 1.02
C LEU A 152 -3.40 -7.15 -0.42
N TRP A 153 -2.82 -8.31 -0.70
CA TRP A 153 -2.92 -8.94 -2.00
C TRP A 153 -4.31 -9.55 -2.18
N ALA A 154 -5.05 -9.04 -3.16
CA ALA A 154 -6.42 -9.48 -3.45
C ALA A 154 -6.49 -10.88 -4.07
N ASP A 155 -5.39 -11.36 -4.65
CA ASP A 155 -5.27 -12.74 -5.13
C ASP A 155 -4.64 -13.62 -4.04
N PRO A 156 -5.31 -14.71 -3.64
CA PRO A 156 -4.74 -15.64 -2.67
C PRO A 156 -3.46 -16.27 -3.22
N ALA A 157 -2.47 -16.50 -2.35
CA ALA A 157 -1.27 -17.21 -2.74
C ALA A 157 -1.64 -18.60 -3.31
N PRO A 158 -0.96 -19.07 -4.39
CA PRO A 158 -1.17 -20.42 -4.90
C PRO A 158 -0.84 -21.43 -3.80
N GLU A 159 -1.82 -22.21 -3.40
CA GLU A 159 -1.58 -23.33 -2.48
C GLU A 159 -1.06 -24.55 -3.25
N ASN A 160 0.00 -25.14 -2.75
CA ASN A 160 0.27 -26.55 -3.04
C ASN A 160 -0.77 -27.40 -2.29
N ILE A 161 -1.91 -27.61 -2.91
CA ILE A 161 -2.97 -28.43 -2.35
C ILE A 161 -2.49 -29.88 -2.41
N ILE A 162 -1.95 -30.38 -1.30
CA ILE A 162 -2.03 -31.80 -1.00
C ILE A 162 -3.54 -32.04 -0.81
N ARG A 163 -4.15 -32.78 -1.74
CA ARG A 163 -5.59 -33.05 -1.78
C ARG A 163 -6.07 -33.38 -0.37
N PRO A 164 -6.91 -32.57 0.28
CA PRO A 164 -7.39 -32.90 1.61
C PRO A 164 -8.28 -34.12 1.51
N GLU A 165 -8.11 -35.06 2.42
CA GLU A 165 -8.95 -36.24 2.51
C GLU A 165 -10.38 -35.95 3.05
N THR A 166 -10.65 -34.67 3.40
CA THR A 166 -11.92 -34.18 3.95
C THR A 166 -12.39 -32.90 3.32
N ASP A 167 -13.70 -32.70 3.22
CA ASP A 167 -14.37 -31.51 2.65
C ASP A 167 -14.16 -30.17 3.42
N ASP A 168 -13.33 -30.14 4.46
CA ASP A 168 -13.06 -28.98 5.32
C ASP A 168 -11.97 -28.03 4.78
N ALA A 169 -11.76 -27.96 3.47
CA ALA A 169 -10.72 -27.14 2.84
C ALA A 169 -11.01 -25.61 2.87
N GLU A 170 -12.22 -25.18 3.23
CA GLU A 170 -12.57 -23.76 3.30
C GLU A 170 -11.79 -22.95 4.35
N PRO A 171 -11.51 -23.44 5.55
CA PRO A 171 -10.75 -22.67 6.55
C PRO A 171 -9.31 -22.38 6.14
N LEU A 172 -8.68 -23.27 5.35
CA LEU A 172 -7.28 -23.10 4.91
C LEU A 172 -7.15 -22.06 3.79
N ARG A 173 -8.10 -21.97 2.87
CA ARG A 173 -8.14 -20.94 1.82
C ARG A 173 -8.26 -19.52 2.38
N ALA A 174 -8.85 -19.38 3.56
CA ALA A 174 -9.07 -18.10 4.21
C ALA A 174 -7.81 -17.51 4.86
N GLN A 175 -6.71 -18.22 4.93
CA GLN A 175 -5.46 -17.80 5.60
C GLN A 175 -4.37 -17.32 4.65
N ASN A 176 -4.55 -17.40 3.33
CA ASN A 176 -3.51 -17.19 2.35
C ASN A 176 -3.62 -15.89 1.53
N TYR A 177 -4.01 -14.79 2.18
CA TYR A 177 -3.87 -13.46 1.59
C TYR A 177 -2.57 -12.84 2.09
N PRO A 178 -1.51 -12.77 1.25
CA PRO A 178 -0.24 -12.23 1.69
C PRO A 178 -0.37 -10.75 2.04
N LEU A 179 0.26 -10.36 3.14
CA LEU A 179 0.38 -9.00 3.59
C LEU A 179 1.83 -8.54 3.46
N GLU A 180 2.01 -7.33 2.99
CA GLU A 180 3.29 -6.63 2.90
C GLU A 180 3.15 -5.26 3.56
N GLY A 181 4.23 -4.60 3.95
CA GLY A 181 4.12 -3.25 4.49
C GLY A 181 5.20 -2.89 5.49
N LEU A 182 4.98 -1.78 6.17
CA LEU A 182 5.84 -1.25 7.22
C LEU A 182 4.97 -0.79 8.39
N LEU A 183 5.24 -1.28 9.58
CA LEU A 183 4.50 -0.97 10.79
C LEU A 183 5.39 -0.25 11.81
N LEU A 184 4.75 0.52 12.68
CA LEU A 184 5.41 1.15 13.81
C LEU A 184 5.90 0.07 14.79
N ASP A 185 7.18 0.15 15.17
CA ASP A 185 7.82 -0.76 16.14
C ASP A 185 7.41 -0.43 17.58
N GLU A 186 6.13 -0.60 17.84
CA GLU A 186 5.53 -0.50 19.17
C GLU A 186 4.68 -1.76 19.41
N PRO A 187 5.05 -2.64 20.36
CA PRO A 187 4.33 -3.90 20.63
C PRO A 187 2.83 -3.73 20.82
N SER A 188 2.43 -2.69 21.57
CA SER A 188 1.01 -2.37 21.79
C SER A 188 0.25 -2.05 20.51
N ILE A 189 0.93 -1.61 19.44
CA ILE A 189 0.33 -1.23 18.17
C ILE A 189 0.22 -2.43 17.23
N TYR A 190 1.35 -3.12 16.96
CA TYR A 190 1.28 -4.25 16.01
C TYR A 190 0.55 -5.47 16.58
N HIS A 191 0.56 -5.70 17.91
CA HIS A 191 -0.29 -6.73 18.52
C HIS A 191 -1.78 -6.36 18.49
N ALA A 192 -2.12 -5.06 18.55
CA ALA A 192 -3.50 -4.64 18.37
C ALA A 192 -4.00 -4.83 16.93
N MET A 193 -3.14 -4.84 15.93
CA MET A 193 -3.50 -5.15 14.55
C MET A 193 -3.84 -6.64 14.38
N ASP A 194 -3.11 -7.55 15.05
CA ASP A 194 -3.41 -8.98 15.10
C ASP A 194 -3.49 -9.45 16.57
N THR A 195 -4.65 -9.28 17.19
CA THR A 195 -4.88 -9.61 18.61
C THR A 195 -4.74 -11.09 18.93
N ARG A 196 -4.75 -11.95 17.90
CA ARG A 196 -4.52 -13.39 18.04
C ARG A 196 -3.04 -13.76 17.99
N GLY A 197 -2.17 -12.84 17.54
CA GLY A 197 -0.73 -13.06 17.42
C GLY A 197 -0.35 -14.17 16.43
N THR A 198 -1.18 -14.39 15.42
CA THR A 198 -0.99 -15.46 14.43
C THR A 198 -0.08 -15.05 13.27
N GLY A 199 0.08 -13.74 13.04
CA GLY A 199 0.70 -13.20 11.84
C GLY A 199 -0.17 -13.27 10.59
N ALA A 200 -1.44 -13.68 10.74
CA ALA A 200 -2.35 -13.81 9.61
C ALA A 200 -2.90 -12.46 9.12
N PHE A 201 -2.90 -11.45 10.00
CA PHE A 201 -3.52 -10.14 9.73
C PHE A 201 -2.53 -8.97 9.83
N VAL A 202 -1.24 -9.27 9.81
CA VAL A 202 -0.15 -8.28 9.78
C VAL A 202 0.99 -8.82 8.92
N PRO A 203 1.82 -7.96 8.31
CA PRO A 203 2.99 -8.39 7.53
C PRO A 203 4.15 -8.87 8.41
N LEU A 204 3.86 -9.49 9.56
CA LEU A 204 4.84 -9.96 10.54
C LEU A 204 4.76 -11.48 10.71
N SER A 205 5.92 -12.11 10.87
CA SER A 205 6.04 -13.49 11.29
C SER A 205 6.42 -13.55 12.76
N PHE A 206 5.63 -14.24 13.57
CA PHE A 206 5.86 -14.36 15.02
C PHE A 206 6.56 -15.67 15.35
N SER A 207 7.40 -15.62 16.38
CA SER A 207 8.03 -16.80 16.96
C SER A 207 7.03 -17.56 17.84
N ALA A 208 6.78 -18.83 17.53
CA ALA A 208 5.90 -19.68 18.36
C ALA A 208 6.38 -19.84 19.82
N LYS A 209 7.68 -19.57 20.09
CA LYS A 209 8.26 -19.71 21.44
C LYS A 209 8.06 -18.46 22.28
N THR A 210 8.17 -17.27 21.69
CA THR A 210 8.17 -16.00 22.43
C THR A 210 6.92 -15.17 22.20
N GLY A 211 6.16 -15.43 21.15
CA GLY A 211 5.05 -14.58 20.72
C GLY A 211 5.49 -13.25 20.10
N GLU A 212 6.80 -13.00 19.98
CA GLU A 212 7.35 -11.77 19.42
C GLU A 212 7.68 -11.93 17.93
N PRO A 213 7.75 -10.83 17.14
CA PRO A 213 8.17 -10.88 15.75
C PRO A 213 9.56 -11.52 15.61
N THR A 214 9.74 -12.37 14.59
CA THR A 214 11.08 -12.91 14.30
C THR A 214 12.04 -11.79 13.91
N ALA A 215 13.31 -11.91 14.24
CA ALA A 215 14.33 -10.89 13.98
C ALA A 215 14.36 -10.46 12.49
N GLN A 216 14.19 -11.43 11.56
CA GLN A 216 14.13 -11.15 10.13
C GLN A 216 12.90 -10.35 9.75
N SER A 217 11.74 -10.71 10.29
CA SER A 217 10.48 -10.00 10.04
C SER A 217 10.52 -8.59 10.64
N ALA A 218 10.96 -8.45 11.89
CA ALA A 218 11.11 -7.16 12.56
C ALA A 218 12.02 -6.21 11.75
N LYS A 219 13.20 -6.68 11.35
CA LYS A 219 14.14 -5.89 10.54
C LYS A 219 13.53 -5.40 9.22
N ALA A 220 12.72 -6.23 8.59
CA ALA A 220 12.15 -5.95 7.27
C ALA A 220 10.86 -5.10 7.34
N ARG A 221 10.09 -5.20 8.42
CA ARG A 221 8.69 -4.74 8.48
C ARG A 221 8.40 -3.77 9.64
N LEU A 222 9.32 -3.58 10.56
CA LEU A 222 9.16 -2.66 11.67
C LEU A 222 10.09 -1.46 11.54
N ALA A 223 9.58 -0.32 11.94
CA ALA A 223 10.32 0.93 12.04
C ALA A 223 9.88 1.70 13.28
N ASP A 224 10.83 2.13 14.08
CA ASP A 224 10.56 3.03 15.19
C ASP A 224 10.12 4.43 14.71
N ARG A 225 9.66 5.25 15.61
CA ARG A 225 9.22 6.62 15.33
C ARG A 225 10.29 7.46 14.64
N GLU A 226 11.53 7.31 15.05
CA GLU A 226 12.65 8.07 14.47
C GLU A 226 12.88 7.66 13.01
N LYS A 227 12.81 6.36 12.71
CA LYS A 227 12.92 5.85 11.34
C LYS A 227 11.74 6.30 10.48
N PHE A 228 10.50 6.32 11.00
CA PHE A 228 9.35 6.89 10.30
C PHE A 228 9.58 8.36 9.97
N ASN A 229 10.07 9.16 10.92
CA ASN A 229 10.38 10.56 10.68
C ASN A 229 11.48 10.72 9.62
N ARG A 230 12.57 9.93 9.67
CA ARG A 230 13.63 9.97 8.65
C ARG A 230 13.11 9.60 7.26
N ILE A 231 12.22 8.61 7.15
CA ILE A 231 11.60 8.25 5.87
C ILE A 231 10.77 9.40 5.35
N ARG A 232 9.93 10.01 6.18
CA ARG A 232 9.12 11.18 5.80
C ARG A 232 9.98 12.33 5.30
N ASP A 233 11.00 12.72 6.08
CA ASP A 233 11.88 13.84 5.77
C ASP A 233 12.68 13.57 4.47
N HIS A 234 13.08 12.33 4.24
CA HIS A 234 13.72 11.90 2.99
C HIS A 234 12.78 12.03 1.78
N LEU A 235 11.53 11.57 1.90
CA LEU A 235 10.53 11.68 0.84
C LEU A 235 10.19 13.14 0.54
N ASP A 236 10.05 13.98 1.55
CA ASP A 236 9.80 15.41 1.40
C ASP A 236 10.97 16.10 0.65
N GLY A 237 12.20 15.80 1.06
CA GLY A 237 13.41 16.33 0.39
C GLY A 237 13.49 15.90 -1.08
N MET A 238 13.26 14.62 -1.34
CA MET A 238 13.27 14.07 -2.69
C MET A 238 12.21 14.71 -3.59
N LEU A 239 10.98 14.87 -3.11
CA LEU A 239 9.91 15.52 -3.88
C LEU A 239 10.21 17.00 -4.13
N THR A 240 10.78 17.67 -3.14
CA THR A 240 11.23 19.09 -3.28
C THR A 240 12.33 19.21 -4.35
N ASP A 241 13.30 18.29 -4.36
CA ASP A 241 14.36 18.29 -5.37
C ASP A 241 13.83 17.92 -6.76
N MET A 242 12.87 16.99 -6.86
CA MET A 242 12.16 16.71 -8.11
C MET A 242 11.45 17.97 -8.65
N ALA A 243 10.81 18.76 -7.77
CA ALA A 243 10.20 20.03 -8.16
C ALA A 243 11.24 21.00 -8.72
N LYS A 244 12.36 21.21 -8.01
CA LYS A 244 13.44 22.08 -8.47
C LYS A 244 13.94 21.70 -9.86
N ASN A 245 14.15 20.40 -10.09
CA ASN A 245 14.64 19.87 -11.35
C ASN A 245 13.62 20.08 -12.48
N LEU A 246 12.34 19.77 -12.24
CA LEU A 246 11.27 19.99 -13.20
C LEU A 246 11.15 21.46 -13.60
N TYR A 247 11.13 22.38 -12.63
CA TYR A 247 11.00 23.82 -12.89
C TYR A 247 12.27 24.44 -13.47
N SER A 248 13.44 23.84 -13.27
CA SER A 248 14.68 24.24 -13.93
C SER A 248 14.81 23.73 -15.37
N GLY A 249 13.86 22.89 -15.81
CA GLY A 249 13.86 22.31 -17.15
C GLY A 249 14.83 21.13 -17.30
N GLU A 250 15.22 20.48 -16.21
CA GLU A 250 16.02 19.26 -16.25
C GLU A 250 15.17 18.10 -16.75
N ILE A 251 15.55 17.57 -17.91
CA ILE A 251 14.82 16.49 -18.60
C ILE A 251 15.73 15.31 -18.97
N ASP A 252 16.87 15.17 -18.32
CA ASP A 252 17.82 14.12 -18.62
C ASP A 252 17.20 12.73 -18.45
N ALA A 253 17.41 11.88 -19.44
CA ALA A 253 16.97 10.50 -19.42
C ALA A 253 17.95 9.65 -18.59
N ALA A 254 17.83 9.72 -17.27
CA ALA A 254 18.66 8.98 -16.32
C ALA A 254 17.82 7.98 -15.50
N PRO A 255 17.31 6.89 -16.11
CA PRO A 255 16.45 5.93 -15.43
C PRO A 255 17.19 5.20 -14.31
N LEU A 256 16.49 4.94 -13.20
CA LEU A 256 16.99 4.07 -12.16
C LEU A 256 16.82 2.59 -12.60
N VAL A 257 17.92 1.87 -12.72
CA VAL A 257 17.93 0.44 -13.11
C VAL A 257 18.40 -0.41 -11.92
N PRO A 258 17.47 -0.93 -11.11
CA PRO A 258 17.80 -1.68 -9.89
C PRO A 258 18.59 -2.96 -10.16
N ASN A 259 18.28 -3.62 -11.27
CA ASN A 259 18.93 -4.86 -11.70
C ASN A 259 18.94 -4.93 -13.22
N ALA A 260 19.92 -5.63 -13.79
CA ALA A 260 19.96 -5.91 -15.22
C ALA A 260 18.63 -6.55 -15.70
N GLY A 261 18.00 -5.96 -16.71
CA GLY A 261 16.73 -6.41 -17.26
C GLY A 261 15.47 -5.87 -16.57
N LYS A 262 15.59 -5.01 -15.54
CA LYS A 262 14.45 -4.34 -14.87
C LYS A 262 14.44 -2.83 -15.09
N SER A 263 14.84 -2.36 -16.25
CA SER A 263 14.78 -0.94 -16.58
C SER A 263 13.32 -0.47 -16.67
N PRO A 264 12.94 0.67 -16.05
CA PRO A 264 11.62 1.27 -16.21
C PRO A 264 11.31 1.62 -17.68
N CYS A 265 12.33 1.77 -18.51
CA CYS A 265 12.19 2.02 -19.96
C CYS A 265 11.45 0.90 -20.70
N LEU A 266 11.39 -0.33 -20.14
CA LEU A 266 10.63 -1.44 -20.74
C LEU A 266 9.12 -1.15 -20.83
N TRP A 267 8.61 -0.38 -19.89
CA TRP A 267 7.19 -0.09 -19.71
C TRP A 267 6.85 1.39 -19.99
N CYS A 268 7.87 2.19 -20.39
CA CYS A 268 7.72 3.62 -20.58
C CYS A 268 7.01 3.92 -21.91
N GLU A 269 5.90 4.62 -21.84
CA GLU A 269 5.14 5.06 -23.02
C GLU A 269 5.93 6.04 -23.91
N TYR A 270 6.84 6.81 -23.30
CA TYR A 270 7.69 7.78 -24.01
C TYR A 270 8.92 7.16 -24.68
N ARG A 271 9.17 5.86 -24.53
CA ARG A 271 10.34 5.17 -25.10
C ARG A 271 10.54 5.43 -26.60
N PRO A 272 9.49 5.42 -27.45
CA PRO A 272 9.66 5.67 -28.88
C PRO A 272 10.19 7.08 -29.20
N VAL A 273 9.88 8.06 -28.35
CA VAL A 273 10.28 9.47 -28.54
C VAL A 273 11.62 9.74 -27.85
N CYS A 274 11.79 9.26 -26.62
CA CYS A 274 12.98 9.46 -25.81
C CYS A 274 14.24 8.82 -26.43
N ARG A 275 14.09 7.64 -27.05
CA ARG A 275 15.19 6.87 -27.69
C ARG A 275 16.40 6.62 -26.81
N HIS A 276 16.21 6.61 -25.48
CA HIS A 276 17.28 6.32 -24.53
C HIS A 276 17.96 4.99 -24.87
N ALA A 277 19.28 5.00 -25.02
CA ALA A 277 20.08 3.81 -25.27
C ALA A 277 20.36 3.09 -23.94
N TRP A 278 20.30 1.75 -23.97
CA TRP A 278 20.60 0.94 -22.79
C TRP A 278 22.03 1.15 -22.33
N GLY A 279 22.19 1.36 -21.00
CA GLY A 279 23.50 1.56 -20.38
C GLY A 279 23.99 3.00 -20.40
N GLU A 280 23.34 3.92 -21.12
CA GLU A 280 23.73 5.33 -21.13
C GLU A 280 22.98 6.09 -20.02
N GLY A 281 23.71 6.82 -19.15
CA GLY A 281 23.11 7.66 -18.09
C GLY A 281 22.27 6.91 -17.05
N GLU A 282 22.28 5.57 -17.05
CA GLU A 282 21.52 4.78 -16.08
C GLU A 282 22.07 4.95 -14.67
N ARG A 283 21.15 5.16 -13.73
CA ARG A 283 21.46 5.18 -12.29
C ARG A 283 21.30 3.78 -11.73
N THR A 284 22.31 3.30 -11.01
CA THR A 284 22.23 2.03 -10.27
C THR A 284 22.01 2.32 -8.79
N PRO A 285 21.15 1.55 -8.10
CA PRO A 285 20.99 1.69 -6.66
C PRO A 285 22.32 1.46 -5.95
N LEU A 286 22.69 2.36 -5.04
CA LEU A 286 23.78 2.14 -4.12
C LEU A 286 23.42 0.91 -3.27
N LYS A 287 24.37 0.00 -3.04
CA LYS A 287 24.16 -1.06 -2.06
C LYS A 287 24.07 -0.38 -0.70
N PRO A 288 22.98 -0.53 0.05
CA PRO A 288 22.96 -0.03 1.42
C PRO A 288 24.03 -0.80 2.20
N ASP A 289 24.88 -0.05 2.93
CA ASP A 289 25.83 -0.59 3.90
C ASP A 289 25.08 -1.26 5.05
#